data_836004d9bcae0a3a7593133a6ca3d1e9
#
_entry.id   836004d9bcae0a3a7593133a6ca3d1e9
#
_cell.length_a   1.000
_cell.length_b   1.000
_cell.length_c   1.000
_cell.angle_alpha   90.00
_cell.angle_beta   90.00
_cell.angle_gamma   90.00
#
_symmetry.space_group_name_H-M   'P 1'
#
loop_
_entity.id
_entity.type
_entity.pdbx_description
1 polymer ?
#
loop_
_entity_poly.entity_id
_entity_poly.type
_entity_poly.pdbx_seq_one_letter_code
_entity_poly.pdbx_strand_id
1 'polypeptide(L)'
;MDFFKIQTLLGNFSFSILFIIMLFFFIESNFKWISKFHSLAFFGIILANILLTLLLLFRWIEENHFPLSNLYESLIFLSWSFTTIHIILEKITNSKIIGVVISPISLFTLAFGNFSLPPEMQKASSLVPALQSNWLMMHVTIMMLSYAALITGSLFAFCFLIITHFENKKAPQDFGYINDVTSLETSTSFNIVLDKKSINLINPLKNFDKSETKPEVFGALPLLTSPSAMSGNASPQRGDQLPLLTSPSAMYGNANDYSKIKTNLDNLSYRTLGLGFPLLTIGILSGAVWANEAWGSYWSWDPKETWAFITWLIYAIYLHTRITKGWQGTKPALIASIGFIVVWICYLGVNLLSKGLHSYGWVQSITNNL
;
A
#
# COMPACT_ATOMS: atom_id res chain seq x y z
N MET A 1 -1.12 -32.38 27.36
CA MET A 1 -1.19 -32.09 25.92
C MET A 1 0.02 -31.25 25.58
N ASP A 2 0.88 -31.71 24.65
CA ASP A 2 2.16 -31.01 24.40
C ASP A 2 1.87 -29.63 23.80
N PHE A 3 2.12 -28.56 24.55
CA PHE A 3 1.91 -27.18 24.09
C PHE A 3 2.62 -26.90 22.75
N PHE A 4 3.82 -27.44 22.59
CA PHE A 4 4.57 -27.32 21.34
C PHE A 4 3.79 -27.89 20.12
N LYS A 5 3.10 -29.05 20.27
CA LYS A 5 2.27 -29.61 19.21
C LYS A 5 1.08 -28.72 18.85
N ILE A 6 0.46 -28.09 19.85
CA ILE A 6 -0.65 -27.16 19.64
C ILE A 6 -0.14 -25.91 18.88
N GLN A 7 0.98 -25.35 19.27
CA GLN A 7 1.58 -24.18 18.61
C GLN A 7 1.92 -24.49 17.15
N THR A 8 2.56 -25.62 16.88
CA THR A 8 2.86 -26.07 15.51
C THR A 8 1.59 -26.28 14.69
N LEU A 9 0.55 -26.85 15.29
CA LEU A 9 -0.74 -27.05 14.62
C LEU A 9 -1.37 -25.69 14.26
N LEU A 10 -1.45 -24.75 15.21
CA LEU A 10 -1.99 -23.41 14.98
C LEU A 10 -1.22 -22.66 13.88
N GLY A 11 0.12 -22.73 13.90
CA GLY A 11 0.97 -22.13 12.87
C GLY A 11 0.69 -22.70 11.48
N ASN A 12 0.59 -24.02 11.35
CA ASN A 12 0.31 -24.71 10.09
C ASN A 12 -1.11 -24.42 9.58
N PHE A 13 -2.11 -24.38 10.46
CA PHE A 13 -3.48 -24.00 10.08
C PHE A 13 -3.56 -22.55 9.63
N SER A 14 -2.92 -21.62 10.33
CA SER A 14 -2.85 -20.21 9.94
C SER A 14 -2.20 -20.04 8.57
N PHE A 15 -1.08 -20.76 8.32
CA PHE A 15 -0.42 -20.79 7.03
C PHE A 15 -1.33 -21.30 5.91
N SER A 16 -2.01 -22.44 6.14
CA SER A 16 -2.91 -23.05 5.14
C SER A 16 -4.06 -22.12 4.77
N ILE A 17 -4.67 -21.48 5.78
CA ILE A 17 -5.76 -20.52 5.57
C ILE A 17 -5.26 -19.30 4.80
N LEU A 18 -4.12 -18.69 5.20
CA LEU A 18 -3.55 -17.55 4.50
C LEU A 18 -3.18 -17.88 3.06
N PHE A 19 -2.67 -19.09 2.80
CA PHE A 19 -2.35 -19.55 1.46
C PHE A 19 -3.59 -19.64 0.56
N ILE A 20 -4.65 -20.27 1.05
CA ILE A 20 -5.94 -20.39 0.32
C ILE A 20 -6.51 -19.01 0.04
N ILE A 21 -6.47 -18.10 1.01
CA ILE A 21 -7.02 -16.76 0.90
C ILE A 21 -6.19 -15.92 -0.08
N MET A 22 -4.88 -16.03 -0.06
CA MET A 22 -3.99 -15.36 -1.02
C MET A 22 -4.36 -15.78 -2.45
N LEU A 23 -4.49 -17.09 -2.71
CA LEU A 23 -4.92 -17.59 -4.01
C LEU A 23 -6.30 -17.06 -4.39
N PHE A 24 -7.23 -17.00 -3.44
CA PHE A 24 -8.56 -16.46 -3.68
C PHE A 24 -8.51 -14.99 -4.12
N PHE A 25 -7.75 -14.13 -3.46
CA PHE A 25 -7.63 -12.72 -3.84
C PHE A 25 -6.98 -12.54 -5.22
N PHE A 26 -5.99 -13.37 -5.58
CA PHE A 26 -5.43 -13.36 -6.93
C PHE A 26 -6.44 -13.78 -8.00
N ILE A 27 -7.25 -14.79 -7.74
CA ILE A 27 -8.30 -15.24 -8.66
C ILE A 27 -9.41 -14.19 -8.74
N GLU A 28 -9.83 -13.60 -7.62
CA GLU A 28 -10.84 -12.53 -7.58
C GLU A 28 -10.39 -11.29 -8.38
N SER A 29 -9.11 -10.96 -8.34
CA SER A 29 -8.57 -9.82 -9.11
C SER A 29 -8.72 -10.02 -10.63
N ASN A 30 -8.71 -11.27 -11.10
CA ASN A 30 -8.83 -11.59 -12.53
C ASN A 30 -10.27 -11.91 -12.97
N PHE A 31 -11.11 -12.46 -12.09
CA PHE A 31 -12.43 -12.96 -12.42
C PHE A 31 -13.54 -12.25 -11.61
N LYS A 32 -14.25 -11.33 -12.25
CA LYS A 32 -15.31 -10.53 -11.61
C LYS A 32 -16.46 -11.36 -10.99
N TRP A 33 -16.78 -12.55 -11.50
CA TRP A 33 -17.86 -13.39 -10.97
C TRP A 33 -17.56 -13.96 -9.56
N ILE A 34 -16.28 -14.15 -9.22
CA ILE A 34 -15.83 -14.63 -7.90
C ILE A 34 -15.98 -13.55 -6.82
N SER A 35 -16.08 -12.30 -7.22
CA SER A 35 -16.28 -11.15 -6.33
C SER A 35 -17.51 -11.28 -5.39
N LYS A 36 -18.46 -12.16 -5.71
CA LYS A 36 -19.60 -12.48 -4.83
C LYS A 36 -19.17 -13.17 -3.53
N PHE A 37 -18.01 -13.84 -3.55
CA PHE A 37 -17.46 -14.56 -2.41
C PHE A 37 -16.41 -13.77 -1.62
N HIS A 38 -16.24 -12.49 -1.93
CA HIS A 38 -15.27 -11.62 -1.24
C HIS A 38 -15.43 -11.65 0.29
N SER A 39 -16.66 -11.64 0.79
CA SER A 39 -16.94 -11.74 2.22
C SER A 39 -16.39 -13.03 2.85
N LEU A 40 -16.35 -14.15 2.11
CA LEU A 40 -15.78 -15.39 2.62
C LEU A 40 -14.26 -15.27 2.81
N ALA A 41 -13.56 -14.64 1.86
CA ALA A 41 -12.13 -14.37 2.00
C ALA A 41 -11.84 -13.42 3.18
N PHE A 42 -12.65 -12.39 3.36
CA PHE A 42 -12.54 -11.50 4.51
C PHE A 42 -12.73 -12.22 5.85
N PHE A 43 -13.73 -13.11 5.96
CA PHE A 43 -13.88 -13.96 7.14
C PHE A 43 -12.68 -14.89 7.33
N GLY A 44 -12.09 -15.39 6.26
CA GLY A 44 -10.88 -16.20 6.33
C GLY A 44 -9.68 -15.43 6.89
N ILE A 45 -9.49 -14.15 6.50
CA ILE A 45 -8.44 -13.29 7.12
C ILE A 45 -8.70 -13.10 8.61
N ILE A 46 -9.95 -12.87 9.02
CA ILE A 46 -10.30 -12.76 10.44
C ILE A 46 -9.98 -14.07 11.17
N LEU A 47 -10.32 -15.21 10.60
CA LEU A 47 -9.99 -16.51 11.18
C LEU A 47 -8.49 -16.74 11.31
N ALA A 48 -7.70 -16.41 10.27
CA ALA A 48 -6.25 -16.49 10.32
C ALA A 48 -5.67 -15.57 11.42
N ASN A 49 -6.17 -14.35 11.55
CA ASN A 49 -5.76 -13.41 12.59
C ASN A 49 -6.08 -13.95 14.00
N ILE A 50 -7.27 -14.56 14.20
CA ILE A 50 -7.63 -15.19 15.46
C ILE A 50 -6.68 -16.36 15.80
N LEU A 51 -6.35 -17.21 14.82
CA LEU A 51 -5.42 -18.33 15.04
C LEU A 51 -4.02 -17.85 15.40
N LEU A 52 -3.53 -16.80 14.73
CA LEU A 52 -2.25 -16.17 15.08
C LEU A 52 -2.29 -15.52 16.48
N THR A 53 -3.41 -14.91 16.85
CA THR A 53 -3.62 -14.39 18.21
C THR A 53 -3.56 -15.52 19.23
N LEU A 54 -4.26 -16.63 19.00
CA LEU A 54 -4.22 -17.79 19.87
C LEU A 54 -2.81 -18.38 19.98
N LEU A 55 -2.07 -18.46 18.85
CA LEU A 55 -0.69 -18.92 18.86
C LEU A 55 0.20 -18.04 19.75
N LEU A 56 0.11 -16.71 19.64
CA LEU A 56 0.85 -15.77 20.47
C LEU A 56 0.42 -15.87 21.94
N LEU A 57 -0.87 -16.03 22.24
CA LEU A 57 -1.37 -16.19 23.62
C LEU A 57 -0.89 -17.49 24.25
N PHE A 58 -0.92 -18.62 23.52
CA PHE A 58 -0.40 -19.89 24.04
C PHE A 58 1.09 -19.81 24.37
N ARG A 59 1.89 -19.15 23.52
CA ARG A 59 3.30 -18.91 23.82
C ARG A 59 3.47 -18.03 25.06
N TRP A 60 2.68 -16.97 25.19
CA TRP A 60 2.74 -16.09 26.36
C TRP A 60 2.45 -16.84 27.68
N ILE A 61 1.42 -17.70 27.66
CA ILE A 61 1.05 -18.49 28.86
C ILE A 61 2.13 -19.53 29.22
N GLU A 62 2.69 -20.20 28.20
CA GLU A 62 3.71 -21.24 28.43
C GLU A 62 5.01 -20.66 28.95
N GLU A 63 5.48 -19.56 28.36
CA GLU A 63 6.80 -18.98 28.65
C GLU A 63 6.77 -17.94 29.79
N ASN A 64 5.58 -17.55 30.29
CA ASN A 64 5.38 -16.51 31.29
C ASN A 64 6.00 -15.15 30.93
N HIS A 65 6.30 -14.89 29.66
CA HIS A 65 6.74 -13.59 29.16
C HIS A 65 6.09 -13.28 27.81
N PHE A 66 6.08 -12.00 27.45
CA PHE A 66 5.50 -11.55 26.20
C PHE A 66 6.22 -12.17 24.99
N PRO A 67 5.51 -12.72 23.99
CA PRO A 67 6.08 -13.52 22.90
C PRO A 67 6.72 -12.64 21.81
N LEU A 68 7.80 -11.97 22.16
CA LEU A 68 8.69 -11.18 21.27
C LEU A 68 10.17 -11.36 21.66
N SER A 69 10.52 -12.50 22.25
CA SER A 69 11.85 -12.79 22.76
C SER A 69 12.83 -13.25 21.67
N ASN A 70 12.34 -13.80 20.59
CA ASN A 70 13.15 -14.34 19.50
C ASN A 70 12.63 -13.94 18.10
N LEU A 71 13.41 -14.27 17.08
CA LEU A 71 13.06 -13.93 15.69
C LEU A 71 11.79 -14.64 15.20
N TYR A 72 11.54 -15.88 15.62
CA TYR A 72 10.32 -16.63 15.27
C TYR A 72 9.07 -15.93 15.78
N GLU A 73 9.05 -15.56 17.05
CA GLU A 73 7.93 -14.86 17.68
C GLU A 73 7.68 -13.50 17.02
N SER A 74 8.75 -12.77 16.72
CA SER A 74 8.63 -11.47 16.05
C SER A 74 8.06 -11.60 14.62
N LEU A 75 8.38 -12.67 13.89
CA LEU A 75 7.80 -12.94 12.56
C LEU A 75 6.31 -13.31 12.64
N ILE A 76 5.92 -14.12 13.64
CA ILE A 76 4.49 -14.41 13.87
C ILE A 76 3.73 -13.14 14.23
N PHE A 77 4.29 -12.31 15.12
CA PHE A 77 3.69 -11.04 15.49
C PHE A 77 3.60 -10.07 14.30
N LEU A 78 4.60 -10.06 13.42
CA LEU A 78 4.58 -9.26 12.20
C LEU A 78 3.49 -9.74 11.22
N SER A 79 3.34 -11.06 11.03
CA SER A 79 2.27 -11.63 10.22
C SER A 79 0.88 -11.32 10.81
N TRP A 80 0.74 -11.42 12.13
CA TRP A 80 -0.47 -11.00 12.86
C TRP A 80 -0.76 -9.51 12.65
N SER A 81 0.25 -8.66 12.71
CA SER A 81 0.11 -7.22 12.48
C SER A 81 -0.33 -6.91 11.04
N PHE A 82 0.19 -7.62 10.04
CA PHE A 82 -0.26 -7.48 8.64
C PHE A 82 -1.71 -7.87 8.46
N THR A 83 -2.14 -9.00 9.03
CA THR A 83 -3.56 -9.42 8.96
C THR A 83 -4.47 -8.44 9.71
N THR A 84 -4.02 -7.86 10.82
CA THR A 84 -4.75 -6.81 11.55
C THR A 84 -4.89 -5.54 10.72
N ILE A 85 -3.80 -5.05 10.11
CA ILE A 85 -3.83 -3.89 9.21
C ILE A 85 -4.74 -4.17 8.02
N HIS A 86 -4.71 -5.37 7.45
CA HIS A 86 -5.60 -5.79 6.37
C HIS A 86 -7.08 -5.62 6.78
N ILE A 87 -7.48 -6.20 7.91
CA ILE A 87 -8.85 -6.14 8.43
C ILE A 87 -9.29 -4.67 8.62
N ILE A 88 -8.44 -3.84 9.21
CA ILE A 88 -8.73 -2.43 9.47
C ILE A 88 -8.88 -1.66 8.14
N LEU A 89 -7.93 -1.77 7.23
CA LEU A 89 -7.94 -1.04 5.97
C LEU A 89 -9.10 -1.48 5.08
N GLU A 90 -9.38 -2.77 4.98
CA GLU A 90 -10.49 -3.28 4.18
C GLU A 90 -11.83 -2.79 4.71
N LYS A 91 -12.02 -2.77 6.04
CA LYS A 91 -13.23 -2.27 6.70
C LYS A 91 -13.46 -0.78 6.48
N ILE A 92 -12.37 0.02 6.42
CA ILE A 92 -12.44 1.47 6.23
C ILE A 92 -12.68 1.83 4.76
N THR A 93 -12.06 1.11 3.82
CA THR A 93 -12.00 1.54 2.41
C THR A 93 -12.85 0.69 1.47
N ASN A 94 -13.28 -0.50 1.89
CA ASN A 94 -13.96 -1.51 1.06
C ASN A 94 -13.23 -1.80 -0.27
N SER A 95 -11.89 -1.72 -0.26
CA SER A 95 -11.07 -1.87 -1.46
C SER A 95 -10.48 -3.28 -1.56
N LYS A 96 -10.83 -4.00 -2.62
CA LYS A 96 -10.36 -5.37 -2.89
C LYS A 96 -8.87 -5.51 -3.13
N ILE A 97 -8.19 -4.41 -3.50
CA ILE A 97 -6.76 -4.38 -3.77
C ILE A 97 -5.95 -4.69 -2.50
N ILE A 98 -6.50 -4.37 -1.32
CA ILE A 98 -5.84 -4.59 -0.03
C ILE A 98 -5.49 -6.07 0.15
N GLY A 99 -6.43 -6.97 -0.15
CA GLY A 99 -6.22 -8.41 -0.06
C GLY A 99 -5.10 -8.91 -0.97
N VAL A 100 -5.06 -8.43 -2.21
CA VAL A 100 -4.03 -8.80 -3.19
C VAL A 100 -2.63 -8.37 -2.74
N VAL A 101 -2.51 -7.24 -2.05
CA VAL A 101 -1.22 -6.68 -1.63
C VAL A 101 -0.75 -7.23 -0.28
N ILE A 102 -1.64 -7.31 0.71
CA ILE A 102 -1.24 -7.64 2.09
C ILE A 102 -1.21 -9.16 2.33
N SER A 103 -2.08 -9.96 1.70
CA SER A 103 -2.11 -11.40 1.97
C SER A 103 -0.80 -12.11 1.61
N PRO A 104 -0.10 -11.80 0.49
CA PRO A 104 1.19 -12.42 0.20
C PRO A 104 2.26 -12.13 1.25
N ILE A 105 2.40 -10.88 1.68
CA ILE A 105 3.45 -10.52 2.64
C ILE A 105 3.19 -11.14 4.01
N SER A 106 1.92 -11.21 4.45
CA SER A 106 1.54 -11.91 5.67
C SER A 106 1.88 -13.40 5.60
N LEU A 107 1.53 -14.05 4.48
CA LEU A 107 1.83 -15.46 4.24
C LEU A 107 3.33 -15.73 4.21
N PHE A 108 4.12 -14.96 3.43
CA PHE A 108 5.57 -15.17 3.30
C PHE A 108 6.29 -14.93 4.63
N THR A 109 5.84 -13.96 5.42
CA THR A 109 6.42 -13.71 6.75
C THR A 109 6.18 -14.90 7.69
N LEU A 110 4.96 -15.45 7.70
CA LEU A 110 4.63 -16.64 8.50
C LEU A 110 5.37 -17.88 7.98
N ALA A 111 5.43 -18.06 6.66
CA ALA A 111 6.14 -19.18 6.03
C ALA A 111 7.63 -19.15 6.37
N PHE A 112 8.26 -17.98 6.33
CA PHE A 112 9.67 -17.83 6.71
C PHE A 112 9.91 -18.23 8.16
N GLY A 113 9.04 -17.81 9.09
CA GLY A 113 9.10 -18.23 10.48
C GLY A 113 8.98 -19.75 10.66
N ASN A 114 7.94 -20.35 10.05
CA ASN A 114 7.61 -21.75 10.28
C ASN A 114 8.57 -22.73 9.57
N PHE A 115 9.07 -22.39 8.38
CA PHE A 115 9.78 -23.34 7.51
C PHE A 115 11.25 -23.04 7.28
N SER A 116 11.68 -21.77 7.40
CA SER A 116 13.06 -21.38 7.12
C SER A 116 13.92 -21.30 8.37
N LEU A 117 13.33 -21.07 9.55
CA LEU A 117 14.08 -20.99 10.79
C LEU A 117 14.38 -22.40 11.34
N PRO A 118 15.62 -22.65 11.81
CA PRO A 118 15.97 -23.88 12.51
C PRO A 118 15.09 -24.11 13.77
N PRO A 119 14.81 -25.36 14.16
CA PRO A 119 13.99 -25.68 15.31
C PRO A 119 14.50 -25.05 16.62
N GLU A 120 15.82 -24.87 16.75
CA GLU A 120 16.48 -24.24 17.89
C GLU A 120 16.06 -22.76 18.05
N MET A 121 15.87 -22.06 16.93
CA MET A 121 15.43 -20.65 16.92
C MET A 121 13.90 -20.50 17.08
N GLN A 122 13.16 -21.57 16.88
CA GLN A 122 11.70 -21.58 17.08
C GLN A 122 11.35 -21.83 18.56
N LYS A 123 12.25 -22.46 19.33
CA LYS A 123 12.07 -22.67 20.77
C LYS A 123 12.26 -21.35 21.50
N ALA A 124 11.41 -21.09 22.47
CA ALA A 124 11.62 -19.98 23.37
C ALA A 124 12.81 -20.28 24.28
N SER A 125 13.59 -19.27 24.59
CA SER A 125 14.69 -19.32 25.56
C SER A 125 14.34 -18.46 26.76
N SER A 126 14.86 -18.83 27.93
CA SER A 126 14.72 -18.02 29.13
C SER A 126 15.32 -16.63 28.89
N LEU A 127 14.55 -15.59 29.19
CA LEU A 127 15.01 -14.21 29.05
C LEU A 127 16.10 -13.90 30.08
N VAL A 128 17.23 -13.37 29.61
CA VAL A 128 18.23 -12.78 30.51
C VAL A 128 17.63 -11.57 31.26
N PRO A 129 18.09 -11.26 32.47
CA PRO A 129 17.49 -10.19 33.29
C PRO A 129 17.34 -8.84 32.60
N ALA A 130 18.31 -8.45 31.73
CA ALA A 130 18.26 -7.21 30.96
C ALA A 130 17.08 -7.15 29.98
N LEU A 131 16.59 -8.30 29.52
CA LEU A 131 15.46 -8.41 28.58
C LEU A 131 14.09 -8.48 29.29
N GLN A 132 14.04 -8.48 30.61
CA GLN A 132 12.80 -8.52 31.39
C GLN A 132 12.23 -7.11 31.70
N SER A 133 12.71 -6.08 31.02
CA SER A 133 12.26 -4.71 31.19
C SER A 133 10.94 -4.44 30.46
N ASN A 134 10.02 -3.71 31.10
CA ASN A 134 8.78 -3.22 30.49
C ASN A 134 9.06 -2.28 29.30
N TRP A 135 10.18 -1.54 29.35
CA TRP A 135 10.61 -0.69 28.26
C TRP A 135 10.94 -1.48 26.98
N LEU A 136 11.62 -2.63 27.15
CA LEU A 136 11.91 -3.52 26.01
C LEU A 136 10.61 -4.03 25.37
N MET A 137 9.67 -4.51 26.17
CA MET A 137 8.38 -5.02 25.68
C MET A 137 7.63 -3.93 24.89
N MET A 138 7.55 -2.71 25.44
CA MET A 138 6.93 -1.57 24.77
C MET A 138 7.67 -1.21 23.47
N HIS A 139 9.01 -1.13 23.52
CA HIS A 139 9.85 -0.84 22.35
C HIS A 139 9.60 -1.82 21.21
N VAL A 140 9.77 -3.12 21.48
CA VAL A 140 9.67 -4.15 20.43
C VAL A 140 8.25 -4.20 19.86
N THR A 141 7.22 -4.12 20.70
CA THR A 141 5.83 -4.12 20.25
C THR A 141 5.54 -2.95 19.29
N ILE A 142 5.92 -1.73 19.68
CA ILE A 142 5.70 -0.53 18.88
C ILE A 142 6.52 -0.58 17.60
N MET A 143 7.78 -1.04 17.65
CA MET A 143 8.63 -1.20 16.47
C MET A 143 8.03 -2.19 15.47
N MET A 144 7.52 -3.33 15.93
CA MET A 144 6.90 -4.34 15.05
C MET A 144 5.61 -3.82 14.39
N LEU A 145 4.76 -3.11 15.12
CA LEU A 145 3.57 -2.45 14.56
C LEU A 145 3.96 -1.38 13.55
N SER A 146 5.01 -0.60 13.84
CA SER A 146 5.54 0.38 12.90
C SER A 146 6.05 -0.29 11.62
N TYR A 147 6.89 -1.33 11.73
CA TYR A 147 7.38 -2.06 10.55
C TYR A 147 6.23 -2.63 9.71
N ALA A 148 5.21 -3.20 10.34
CA ALA A 148 4.03 -3.67 9.63
C ALA A 148 3.34 -2.57 8.83
N ALA A 149 3.14 -1.39 9.43
CA ALA A 149 2.53 -0.25 8.76
C ALA A 149 3.44 0.31 7.64
N LEU A 150 4.75 0.48 7.90
CA LEU A 150 5.69 1.01 6.91
C LEU A 150 5.85 0.08 5.71
N ILE A 151 5.97 -1.24 5.93
CA ILE A 151 6.04 -2.24 4.87
C ILE A 151 4.75 -2.22 4.04
N THR A 152 3.59 -2.24 4.68
CA THR A 152 2.29 -2.21 3.99
C THR A 152 2.12 -0.96 3.14
N GLY A 153 2.41 0.22 3.71
CA GLY A 153 2.32 1.49 2.98
C GLY A 153 3.29 1.57 1.80
N SER A 154 4.49 1.04 1.95
CA SER A 154 5.50 0.98 0.89
C SER A 154 5.15 -0.02 -0.20
N LEU A 155 4.50 -1.15 0.14
CA LEU A 155 3.96 -2.09 -0.86
C LEU A 155 2.87 -1.45 -1.71
N PHE A 156 1.98 -0.65 -1.13
CA PHE A 156 1.00 0.11 -1.91
C PHE A 156 1.67 1.08 -2.88
N ALA A 157 2.74 1.77 -2.44
CA ALA A 157 3.53 2.65 -3.31
C ALA A 157 4.22 1.87 -4.44
N PHE A 158 4.77 0.71 -4.14
CA PHE A 158 5.40 -0.16 -5.13
C PHE A 158 4.40 -0.68 -6.17
N CYS A 159 3.22 -1.14 -5.73
CA CYS A 159 2.12 -1.52 -6.64
C CYS A 159 1.66 -0.36 -7.51
N PHE A 160 1.58 0.86 -6.95
CA PHE A 160 1.30 2.08 -7.73
C PHE A 160 2.33 2.29 -8.85
N LEU A 161 3.63 2.14 -8.56
CA LEU A 161 4.69 2.28 -9.57
C LEU A 161 4.60 1.21 -10.66
N ILE A 162 4.33 -0.04 -10.29
CA ILE A 162 4.13 -1.14 -11.24
C ILE A 162 3.00 -0.81 -12.21
N ILE A 163 1.83 -0.45 -11.69
CA ILE A 163 0.65 -0.14 -12.52
C ILE A 163 0.96 1.03 -13.45
N THR A 164 1.59 2.09 -12.94
CA THR A 164 1.98 3.27 -13.74
C THR A 164 2.97 2.91 -14.84
N HIS A 165 3.94 2.04 -14.57
CA HIS A 165 4.90 1.58 -15.57
C HIS A 165 4.25 0.80 -16.72
N PHE A 166 3.33 -0.12 -16.38
CA PHE A 166 2.61 -0.90 -17.40
C PHE A 166 1.62 -0.06 -18.21
N GLU A 167 1.00 0.94 -17.60
CA GLU A 167 0.12 1.87 -18.31
C GLU A 167 0.90 2.70 -19.34
N ASN A 168 2.05 3.25 -18.95
CA ASN A 168 2.92 4.03 -19.85
C ASN A 168 3.44 3.19 -21.04
N LYS A 169 3.62 1.88 -20.85
CA LYS A 169 3.99 0.98 -21.97
C LYS A 169 2.83 0.65 -22.90
N LYS A 170 1.59 0.74 -22.42
CA LYS A 170 0.38 0.46 -23.23
C LYS A 170 -0.15 1.70 -23.95
N ALA A 171 0.29 2.90 -23.55
CA ALA A 171 -0.04 4.11 -24.30
C ALA A 171 0.60 3.99 -25.70
N PRO A 172 -0.18 4.03 -26.79
CA PRO A 172 0.37 3.95 -28.14
C PRO A 172 1.36 5.10 -28.35
N GLN A 173 2.51 4.81 -28.97
CA GLN A 173 3.47 5.83 -29.43
C GLN A 173 2.88 6.71 -30.57
N ASP A 174 1.62 6.52 -30.92
CA ASP A 174 0.94 7.24 -32.00
C ASP A 174 0.68 8.74 -31.73
N PHE A 175 0.97 9.23 -30.50
CA PHE A 175 0.90 10.68 -30.23
C PHE A 175 2.13 11.47 -30.70
N GLY A 176 3.17 10.80 -31.19
CA GLY A 176 4.34 11.46 -31.83
C GLY A 176 4.02 12.15 -33.17
N TYR A 177 3.02 11.67 -33.90
CA TYR A 177 2.66 12.23 -35.19
C TYR A 177 1.87 13.55 -35.13
N ILE A 178 1.22 13.87 -34.00
CA ILE A 178 0.43 15.12 -33.89
C ILE A 178 1.33 16.33 -33.66
N ASN A 179 2.50 16.15 -32.97
CA ASN A 179 3.44 17.25 -32.77
C ASN A 179 4.25 17.60 -34.02
N ASP A 180 4.44 16.66 -34.97
CA ASP A 180 5.10 16.93 -36.24
C ASP A 180 4.17 17.62 -37.23
N VAL A 181 2.84 17.40 -37.15
CA VAL A 181 1.87 18.11 -38.01
C VAL A 181 1.74 19.58 -37.59
N THR A 182 1.84 19.90 -36.31
CA THR A 182 1.83 21.30 -35.81
C THR A 182 3.13 22.05 -36.14
N SER A 183 4.26 21.36 -36.35
CA SER A 183 5.53 21.99 -36.77
C SER A 183 5.65 22.19 -38.26
N LEU A 184 4.86 21.46 -39.06
CA LEU A 184 4.80 21.61 -40.54
C LEU A 184 3.81 22.68 -41.00
N GLU A 185 2.82 23.06 -40.18
CA GLU A 185 1.85 24.11 -40.53
C GLU A 185 2.36 25.55 -40.33
N THR A 186 3.52 25.75 -39.73
CA THR A 186 4.13 27.09 -39.54
C THR A 186 4.90 27.60 -40.75
N SER A 187 5.01 26.84 -41.83
CA SER A 187 5.74 27.25 -43.04
C SER A 187 4.88 27.53 -44.31
N THR A 188 3.56 27.34 -44.22
CA THR A 188 2.64 27.76 -45.30
C THR A 188 1.66 28.80 -44.76
N SER A 189 1.92 30.05 -45.17
CA SER A 189 1.03 31.20 -44.92
C SER A 189 -0.34 30.95 -45.57
N PHE A 190 -1.28 30.45 -44.77
CA PHE A 190 -2.69 30.45 -45.12
C PHE A 190 -3.37 31.52 -44.27
N ASN A 191 -3.66 32.69 -44.88
CA ASN A 191 -4.45 33.75 -44.29
C ASN A 191 -5.89 33.29 -44.10
N ILE A 192 -6.22 32.68 -42.98
CA ILE A 192 -7.60 32.54 -42.53
C ILE A 192 -7.93 33.82 -41.77
N VAL A 193 -8.71 34.69 -42.37
CA VAL A 193 -9.35 35.85 -41.71
C VAL A 193 -10.38 35.28 -40.73
N LEU A 194 -9.97 35.12 -39.48
CA LEU A 194 -10.90 34.80 -38.38
C LEU A 194 -11.64 36.11 -38.01
N ASP A 195 -12.95 36.14 -38.25
CA ASP A 195 -13.84 37.21 -37.86
C ASP A 195 -13.73 37.47 -36.34
N LYS A 196 -13.48 38.73 -35.98
CA LYS A 196 -13.34 39.22 -34.61
C LYS A 196 -14.48 38.87 -33.65
N LYS A 197 -15.60 38.35 -34.15
CA LYS A 197 -16.80 37.98 -33.39
C LYS A 197 -16.66 36.59 -32.68
N SER A 198 -15.74 35.74 -33.12
CA SER A 198 -15.56 34.39 -32.56
C SER A 198 -14.59 34.34 -31.37
N ILE A 199 -13.81 35.39 -31.11
CA ILE A 199 -12.80 35.43 -30.07
C ILE A 199 -13.39 35.73 -28.68
N ASN A 200 -14.58 36.29 -28.62
CA ASN A 200 -15.24 36.67 -27.34
C ASN A 200 -15.97 35.51 -26.64
N LEU A 201 -15.95 34.31 -27.20
CA LEU A 201 -16.60 33.12 -26.63
C LEU A 201 -15.65 32.21 -25.81
N ILE A 202 -14.35 32.49 -25.81
CA ILE A 202 -13.33 31.60 -25.18
C ILE A 202 -12.76 32.14 -23.87
N ASN A 203 -13.05 33.38 -23.47
CA ASN A 203 -12.55 33.96 -22.21
C ASN A 203 -13.62 34.56 -21.30
N PRO A 204 -14.33 33.79 -20.48
CA PRO A 204 -15.17 34.32 -19.42
C PRO A 204 -14.53 34.39 -18.01
N LEU A 205 -13.19 34.28 -17.86
CA LEU A 205 -12.56 34.16 -16.53
C LEU A 205 -11.40 35.13 -16.26
N LYS A 206 -11.49 36.38 -16.76
CA LYS A 206 -10.60 37.45 -16.27
C LYS A 206 -11.37 38.77 -16.23
N ASN A 207 -12.12 39.01 -15.16
CA ASN A 207 -12.41 40.31 -14.59
C ASN A 207 -13.51 40.13 -13.51
N PHE A 208 -13.09 39.80 -12.30
CA PHE A 208 -13.81 40.13 -11.09
C PHE A 208 -12.97 41.15 -10.35
N ASP A 209 -13.23 42.41 -10.58
CA ASP A 209 -12.87 43.45 -9.61
C ASP A 209 -14.14 44.25 -9.25
N LYS A 210 -14.21 44.50 -7.96
CA LYS A 210 -15.16 45.18 -7.11
C LYS A 210 -16.10 46.19 -7.74
N SER A 211 -17.40 46.08 -7.45
CA SER A 211 -18.19 47.17 -6.77
C SER A 211 -19.62 46.69 -6.47
N GLU A 212 -20.09 47.17 -5.35
CA GLU A 212 -21.40 46.99 -4.70
C GLU A 212 -22.61 47.27 -5.60
N THR A 213 -23.73 46.55 -5.41
CA THR A 213 -25.03 47.03 -4.90
C THR A 213 -26.13 46.00 -5.08
N LYS A 214 -27.09 46.07 -4.21
CA LYS A 214 -28.21 45.18 -3.87
C LYS A 214 -29.34 45.07 -4.94
N PRO A 215 -30.39 44.26 -4.65
CA PRO A 215 -31.12 43.48 -5.66
C PRO A 215 -32.48 44.09 -6.01
N GLU A 216 -33.01 43.70 -7.18
CA GLU A 216 -34.47 43.79 -7.41
C GLU A 216 -35.05 42.60 -8.17
N VAL A 217 -36.28 42.32 -7.80
CA VAL A 217 -37.17 41.20 -8.06
C VAL A 217 -38.02 41.45 -9.32
N PHE A 218 -38.62 40.39 -9.86
CA PHE A 218 -39.65 40.25 -10.90
C PHE A 218 -39.14 39.75 -12.25
N GLY A 219 -39.72 38.73 -12.84
CA GLY A 219 -41.05 38.27 -13.05
C GLY A 219 -41.09 37.09 -14.03
N ALA A 220 -42.18 36.38 -13.97
CA ALA A 220 -42.51 35.11 -14.60
C ALA A 220 -42.62 35.08 -16.13
N LEU A 221 -42.40 33.85 -16.64
CA LEU A 221 -42.93 33.11 -17.81
C LEU A 221 -43.73 33.85 -18.90
N PRO A 222 -43.74 33.34 -20.19
CA PRO A 222 -44.55 32.17 -20.50
C PRO A 222 -44.00 31.18 -21.59
N LEU A 223 -44.61 30.00 -21.56
CA LEU A 223 -44.64 28.95 -22.59
C LEU A 223 -45.10 29.46 -23.95
N LEU A 224 -44.65 28.85 -25.05
CA LEU A 224 -45.49 28.52 -26.23
C LEU A 224 -44.75 27.60 -27.24
N THR A 225 -45.25 26.39 -27.35
CA THR A 225 -45.78 25.63 -28.52
C THR A 225 -44.85 25.19 -29.64
N SER A 226 -44.91 23.89 -29.85
CA SER A 226 -44.49 23.16 -31.04
C SER A 226 -45.37 23.45 -32.24
N PRO A 227 -44.86 23.14 -33.43
CA PRO A 227 -45.76 22.50 -34.41
C PRO A 227 -45.18 21.25 -35.10
N SER A 228 -46.10 20.40 -35.35
CA SER A 228 -46.25 19.13 -35.99
C SER A 228 -45.72 18.98 -37.41
N ALA A 229 -45.21 17.77 -37.68
CA ALA A 229 -45.46 16.88 -38.82
C ALA A 229 -45.32 17.36 -40.25
N MET A 230 -44.42 16.70 -41.04
CA MET A 230 -44.76 16.27 -42.38
C MET A 230 -44.03 14.97 -42.78
N SER A 231 -44.84 14.06 -43.27
CA SER A 231 -44.58 12.72 -43.78
C SER A 231 -43.78 12.76 -45.10
N GLY A 232 -42.84 11.83 -45.27
CA GLY A 232 -42.19 11.57 -46.56
C GLY A 232 -41.54 10.19 -46.57
N ASN A 233 -42.22 9.20 -47.16
CA ASN A 233 -41.70 7.85 -47.45
C ASN A 233 -40.57 7.90 -48.47
N ALA A 234 -39.40 7.38 -48.11
CA ALA A 234 -38.42 6.86 -49.08
C ALA A 234 -37.62 5.72 -48.41
N SER A 235 -37.75 4.52 -48.97
CA SER A 235 -36.96 3.33 -48.58
C SER A 235 -35.51 3.52 -49.06
N PRO A 236 -34.51 3.27 -48.23
CA PRO A 236 -33.12 3.20 -48.66
C PRO A 236 -32.71 1.75 -48.98
N GLN A 237 -32.04 1.63 -50.11
CA GLN A 237 -31.33 0.44 -50.55
C GLN A 237 -30.22 0.02 -49.59
N ARG A 238 -30.02 -1.29 -49.56
CA ARG A 238 -28.99 -2.06 -48.90
C ARG A 238 -27.59 -1.62 -49.46
N GLY A 239 -26.83 -0.92 -48.66
CA GLY A 239 -25.42 -0.58 -48.92
C GLY A 239 -24.57 -1.17 -47.81
N ASP A 240 -23.46 -1.77 -48.19
CA ASP A 240 -22.48 -2.50 -47.39
C ASP A 240 -22.15 -1.83 -46.05
N GLN A 241 -22.38 -2.55 -44.95
CA GLN A 241 -21.92 -2.16 -43.62
C GLN A 241 -20.40 -2.36 -43.57
N LEU A 242 -19.64 -1.27 -43.62
CA LEU A 242 -18.29 -1.25 -43.08
C LEU A 242 -18.33 -1.73 -41.62
N PRO A 243 -17.33 -2.53 -41.14
CA PRO A 243 -17.27 -2.93 -39.75
C PRO A 243 -17.21 -1.70 -38.84
N LEU A 244 -18.20 -1.61 -37.95
CA LEU A 244 -18.25 -0.58 -36.91
C LEU A 244 -16.91 -0.56 -36.18
N LEU A 245 -16.16 0.51 -36.37
CA LEU A 245 -15.09 0.91 -35.47
C LEU A 245 -15.64 0.86 -34.05
N THR A 246 -15.05 -0.01 -33.24
CA THR A 246 -15.36 -0.15 -31.81
C THR A 246 -15.45 1.24 -31.20
N SER A 247 -16.61 1.54 -30.62
CA SER A 247 -16.91 2.85 -30.02
C SER A 247 -15.82 3.26 -29.03
N PRO A 248 -15.35 4.53 -29.00
CA PRO A 248 -14.36 5.02 -28.05
C PRO A 248 -14.70 4.78 -26.58
N SER A 249 -15.99 4.57 -26.25
CA SER A 249 -16.47 4.30 -24.92
C SER A 249 -15.94 3.00 -24.29
N ALA A 250 -15.61 1.97 -25.09
CA ALA A 250 -15.03 0.73 -24.59
C ALA A 250 -13.56 0.88 -24.16
N MET A 251 -12.81 1.80 -24.80
CA MET A 251 -11.44 2.16 -24.40
C MET A 251 -11.39 3.02 -23.13
N TYR A 252 -12.37 3.91 -22.93
CA TYR A 252 -12.43 4.81 -21.77
C TYR A 252 -12.82 4.12 -20.46
N GLY A 253 -13.58 3.04 -20.48
CA GLY A 253 -13.97 2.29 -19.29
C GLY A 253 -12.76 1.73 -18.51
N ASN A 254 -11.77 1.18 -19.22
CA ASN A 254 -10.56 0.63 -18.58
C ASN A 254 -9.62 1.73 -18.04
N ALA A 255 -9.51 2.87 -18.70
CA ALA A 255 -8.63 3.97 -18.27
C ALA A 255 -9.13 4.61 -16.95
N ASN A 256 -10.44 4.77 -16.79
CA ASN A 256 -11.03 5.29 -15.56
C ASN A 256 -10.83 4.35 -14.36
N ASP A 257 -10.92 3.03 -14.56
CA ASP A 257 -10.70 2.05 -13.51
C ASP A 257 -9.24 2.06 -13.03
N TYR A 258 -8.26 2.11 -13.93
CA TYR A 258 -6.83 2.20 -13.58
C TYR A 258 -6.49 3.50 -12.83
N SER A 259 -7.02 4.63 -13.27
CA SER A 259 -6.85 5.92 -12.59
C SER A 259 -7.37 5.88 -11.15
N LYS A 260 -8.56 5.31 -10.93
CA LYS A 260 -9.15 5.14 -9.60
C LYS A 260 -8.31 4.23 -8.71
N ILE A 261 -7.80 3.13 -9.27
CA ILE A 261 -6.92 2.19 -8.55
C ILE A 261 -5.64 2.90 -8.10
N LYS A 262 -4.98 3.66 -8.97
CA LYS A 262 -3.76 4.41 -8.65
C LYS A 262 -4.00 5.43 -7.54
N THR A 263 -5.07 6.21 -7.65
CA THR A 263 -5.42 7.19 -6.62
C THR A 263 -5.67 6.52 -5.27
N ASN A 264 -6.35 5.37 -5.24
CA ASN A 264 -6.56 4.62 -4.01
C ASN A 264 -5.25 4.10 -3.42
N LEU A 265 -4.36 3.54 -4.23
CA LEU A 265 -3.05 3.04 -3.77
C LEU A 265 -2.17 4.17 -3.22
N ASP A 266 -2.10 5.33 -3.88
CA ASP A 266 -1.35 6.50 -3.40
C ASP A 266 -1.91 7.01 -2.06
N ASN A 267 -3.24 7.08 -1.92
CA ASN A 267 -3.90 7.49 -0.69
C ASN A 267 -3.70 6.48 0.46
N LEU A 268 -3.81 5.17 0.17
CA LEU A 268 -3.57 4.12 1.16
C LEU A 268 -2.11 4.12 1.62
N SER A 269 -1.17 4.24 0.68
CA SER A 269 0.26 4.37 0.99
C SER A 269 0.50 5.55 1.94
N TYR A 270 0.03 6.74 1.58
CA TYR A 270 0.22 7.95 2.39
C TYR A 270 -0.34 7.83 3.81
N ARG A 271 -1.57 7.32 3.94
CA ARG A 271 -2.21 7.17 5.26
C ARG A 271 -1.51 6.13 6.13
N THR A 272 -1.12 5.01 5.54
CA THR A 272 -0.48 3.91 6.28
C THR A 272 0.95 4.30 6.69
N LEU A 273 1.73 4.96 5.82
CA LEU A 273 3.04 5.48 6.16
C LEU A 273 2.97 6.61 7.19
N GLY A 274 1.95 7.47 7.09
CA GLY A 274 1.68 8.53 8.06
C GLY A 274 1.36 8.01 9.47
N LEU A 275 0.80 6.80 9.60
CA LEU A 275 0.61 6.11 10.88
C LEU A 275 1.89 5.39 11.34
N GLY A 276 2.61 4.75 10.41
CA GLY A 276 3.82 3.97 10.72
C GLY A 276 4.97 4.83 11.23
N PHE A 277 5.15 6.04 10.71
CA PHE A 277 6.27 6.92 11.06
C PHE A 277 6.25 7.41 12.53
N PRO A 278 5.13 7.91 13.08
CA PRO A 278 5.07 8.22 14.51
C PRO A 278 5.34 7.01 15.41
N LEU A 279 4.82 5.83 15.05
CA LEU A 279 5.11 4.59 15.77
C LEU A 279 6.61 4.26 15.73
N LEU A 280 7.28 4.43 14.57
CA LEU A 280 8.73 4.26 14.45
C LEU A 280 9.48 5.21 15.39
N THR A 281 9.08 6.47 15.42
CA THR A 281 9.69 7.48 16.29
C THR A 281 9.56 7.11 17.77
N ILE A 282 8.35 6.77 18.21
CA ILE A 282 8.11 6.35 19.60
C ILE A 282 8.88 5.06 19.91
N GLY A 283 8.92 4.11 18.97
CA GLY A 283 9.66 2.88 19.10
C GLY A 283 11.16 3.12 19.29
N ILE A 284 11.80 3.97 18.47
CA ILE A 284 13.22 4.32 18.61
C ILE A 284 13.49 5.00 19.97
N LEU A 285 12.65 5.95 20.37
CA LEU A 285 12.83 6.68 21.63
C LEU A 285 12.68 5.74 22.85
N SER A 286 11.68 4.86 22.85
CA SER A 286 11.52 3.87 23.95
C SER A 286 12.66 2.86 23.98
N GLY A 287 13.22 2.50 22.83
CA GLY A 287 14.41 1.66 22.71
C GLY A 287 15.66 2.32 23.28
N ALA A 288 15.84 3.62 23.06
CA ALA A 288 16.93 4.39 23.65
C ALA A 288 16.84 4.42 25.19
N VAL A 289 15.63 4.60 25.75
CA VAL A 289 15.44 4.55 27.20
C VAL A 289 15.81 3.17 27.75
N TRP A 290 15.34 2.09 27.10
CA TRP A 290 15.71 0.74 27.49
C TRP A 290 17.21 0.49 27.36
N ALA A 291 17.86 0.93 26.30
CA ALA A 291 19.31 0.79 26.10
C ALA A 291 20.12 1.45 27.23
N ASN A 292 19.67 2.60 27.71
CA ASN A 292 20.29 3.26 28.86
C ASN A 292 20.13 2.46 30.16
N GLU A 293 18.97 1.83 30.39
CA GLU A 293 18.79 0.96 31.57
C GLU A 293 19.63 -0.31 31.47
N ALA A 294 19.72 -0.91 30.29
CA ALA A 294 20.40 -2.19 30.09
C ALA A 294 21.91 -2.07 29.96
N TRP A 295 22.41 -1.02 29.33
CA TRP A 295 23.81 -0.85 28.93
C TRP A 295 24.43 0.49 29.37
N GLY A 296 23.67 1.39 30.00
CA GLY A 296 24.16 2.69 30.48
C GLY A 296 24.37 3.73 29.39
N SER A 297 23.85 3.51 28.18
CA SER A 297 23.95 4.44 27.05
C SER A 297 22.66 4.47 26.25
N TYR A 298 22.18 5.67 25.91
CA TYR A 298 20.98 5.83 25.08
C TYR A 298 21.19 5.43 23.62
N TRP A 299 22.43 5.48 23.13
CA TRP A 299 22.78 5.25 21.74
C TRP A 299 24.25 4.83 21.62
N SER A 300 24.48 3.68 20.98
CA SER A 300 25.81 3.09 20.83
C SER A 300 26.31 2.97 19.40
N TRP A 301 25.53 3.43 18.43
CA TRP A 301 25.79 3.25 17.00
C TRP A 301 25.86 1.78 16.56
N ASP A 302 25.17 0.92 17.28
CA ASP A 302 24.98 -0.46 16.87
C ASP A 302 24.38 -0.55 15.46
N PRO A 303 24.69 -1.57 14.66
CA PRO A 303 24.14 -1.71 13.31
C PRO A 303 22.62 -1.59 13.26
N LYS A 304 21.89 -2.12 14.25
CA LYS A 304 20.43 -2.04 14.30
C LYS A 304 19.92 -0.62 14.58
N GLU A 305 20.57 0.09 15.47
CA GLU A 305 20.28 1.52 15.74
C GLU A 305 20.52 2.36 14.50
N THR A 306 21.66 2.15 13.82
CA THR A 306 22.03 2.88 12.59
C THR A 306 21.01 2.63 11.47
N TRP A 307 20.60 1.39 11.23
CA TRP A 307 19.59 1.08 10.21
C TRP A 307 18.18 1.57 10.60
N ALA A 308 17.85 1.59 11.88
CA ALA A 308 16.60 2.19 12.36
C ALA A 308 16.58 3.69 12.11
N PHE A 309 17.70 4.40 12.33
CA PHE A 309 17.84 5.81 12.01
C PHE A 309 17.76 6.09 10.50
N ILE A 310 18.42 5.28 9.67
CA ILE A 310 18.32 5.40 8.20
C ILE A 310 16.86 5.18 7.76
N THR A 311 16.17 4.20 8.32
CA THR A 311 14.75 3.95 8.06
C THR A 311 13.90 5.17 8.42
N TRP A 312 14.11 5.72 9.61
CA TRP A 312 13.43 6.94 10.07
C TRP A 312 13.67 8.12 9.12
N LEU A 313 14.91 8.32 8.69
CA LEU A 313 15.29 9.43 7.80
C LEU A 313 14.57 9.32 6.43
N ILE A 314 14.50 8.14 5.84
CA ILE A 314 13.81 7.92 4.55
C ILE A 314 12.33 8.27 4.66
N TYR A 315 11.64 7.81 5.71
CA TYR A 315 10.22 8.12 5.87
C TYR A 315 9.97 9.55 6.33
N ALA A 316 10.90 10.18 7.04
CA ALA A 316 10.87 11.61 7.32
C ALA A 316 10.94 12.43 6.01
N ILE A 317 11.86 12.08 5.10
CA ILE A 317 11.96 12.69 3.76
C ILE A 317 10.66 12.46 2.97
N TYR A 318 10.14 11.24 2.97
CA TYR A 318 8.86 10.93 2.31
C TYR A 318 7.73 11.85 2.80
N LEU A 319 7.51 11.91 4.10
CA LEU A 319 6.45 12.73 4.69
C LEU A 319 6.69 14.22 4.49
N HIS A 320 7.94 14.67 4.62
CA HIS A 320 8.30 16.07 4.35
C HIS A 320 7.97 16.48 2.91
N THR A 321 8.31 15.65 1.92
CA THR A 321 7.99 15.95 0.52
C THR A 321 6.48 15.91 0.24
N ARG A 322 5.73 15.03 0.90
CA ARG A 322 4.26 14.95 0.78
C ARG A 322 3.57 16.16 1.41
N ILE A 323 3.94 16.51 2.64
CA ILE A 323 3.25 17.53 3.43
C ILE A 323 3.70 18.95 3.00
N THR A 324 5.00 19.17 2.88
CA THR A 324 5.56 20.52 2.65
C THR A 324 5.61 20.88 1.18
N LYS A 325 5.97 19.93 0.31
CA LYS A 325 6.09 20.15 -1.14
C LYS A 325 4.84 19.76 -1.93
N GLY A 326 3.85 19.14 -1.29
CA GLY A 326 2.63 18.66 -1.95
C GLY A 326 2.88 17.59 -3.03
N TRP A 327 3.99 16.86 -2.99
CA TRP A 327 4.29 15.83 -3.99
C TRP A 327 3.26 14.71 -3.93
N GLN A 328 2.83 14.26 -5.12
CA GLN A 328 1.89 13.15 -5.30
C GLN A 328 2.38 12.25 -6.43
N GLY A 329 1.90 11.00 -6.46
CA GLY A 329 2.16 10.06 -7.53
C GLY A 329 3.57 9.44 -7.48
N THR A 330 4.29 9.44 -8.61
CA THR A 330 5.51 8.64 -8.81
C THR A 330 6.70 9.05 -7.94
N LYS A 331 6.91 10.35 -7.70
CA LYS A 331 8.07 10.83 -6.93
C LYS A 331 8.06 10.33 -5.48
N PRO A 332 7.01 10.56 -4.67
CA PRO A 332 6.98 10.02 -3.31
C PRO A 332 6.86 8.49 -3.29
N ALA A 333 6.19 7.87 -4.28
CA ALA A 333 6.10 6.43 -4.36
C ALA A 333 7.49 5.77 -4.52
N LEU A 334 8.40 6.39 -5.26
CA LEU A 334 9.78 5.91 -5.38
C LEU A 334 10.51 5.93 -4.03
N ILE A 335 10.39 7.04 -3.26
CA ILE A 335 11.00 7.16 -1.93
C ILE A 335 10.44 6.06 -1.00
N ALA A 336 9.13 5.86 -0.99
CA ALA A 336 8.50 4.83 -0.18
C ALA A 336 8.95 3.42 -0.58
N SER A 337 9.15 3.16 -1.88
CA SER A 337 9.63 1.85 -2.37
C SER A 337 11.08 1.58 -1.96
N ILE A 338 11.95 2.60 -1.91
CA ILE A 338 13.28 2.49 -1.31
C ILE A 338 13.16 2.17 0.18
N GLY A 339 12.24 2.85 0.88
CA GLY A 339 11.94 2.59 2.28
C GLY A 339 11.57 1.14 2.57
N PHE A 340 10.83 0.47 1.67
CA PHE A 340 10.51 -0.95 1.78
C PHE A 340 11.77 -1.82 1.91
N ILE A 341 12.76 -1.62 1.05
CA ILE A 341 14.02 -2.37 1.08
C ILE A 341 14.76 -2.10 2.38
N VAL A 342 14.82 -0.85 2.80
CA VAL A 342 15.57 -0.43 4.00
C VAL A 342 14.95 -0.99 5.28
N VAL A 343 13.61 -1.04 5.39
CA VAL A 343 12.93 -1.70 6.53
C VAL A 343 13.31 -3.18 6.62
N TRP A 344 13.33 -3.90 5.48
CA TRP A 344 13.70 -5.31 5.47
C TRP A 344 15.17 -5.53 5.83
N ILE A 345 16.09 -4.66 5.40
CA ILE A 345 17.48 -4.69 5.82
C ILE A 345 17.58 -4.44 7.35
N CYS A 346 16.88 -3.45 7.86
CA CYS A 346 16.85 -3.12 9.28
C CYS A 346 16.30 -4.28 10.12
N TYR A 347 15.21 -4.90 9.68
CA TYR A 347 14.53 -5.96 10.43
C TYR A 347 15.21 -7.32 10.26
N LEU A 348 15.29 -7.85 9.04
CA LEU A 348 15.86 -9.19 8.80
C LEU A 348 17.36 -9.15 8.58
N GLY A 349 17.86 -8.22 7.76
CA GLY A 349 19.28 -8.17 7.39
C GLY A 349 20.17 -8.06 8.61
N VAL A 350 19.90 -7.12 9.50
CA VAL A 350 20.67 -6.94 10.73
C VAL A 350 20.53 -8.13 11.68
N ASN A 351 19.32 -8.66 11.84
CA ASN A 351 19.08 -9.80 12.73
C ASN A 351 19.80 -11.08 12.29
N LEU A 352 19.95 -11.28 10.97
CA LEU A 352 20.56 -12.51 10.41
C LEU A 352 22.07 -12.38 10.22
N LEU A 353 22.57 -11.20 9.81
CA LEU A 353 23.94 -11.01 9.32
C LEU A 353 24.85 -10.26 10.30
N SER A 354 24.29 -9.49 11.23
CA SER A 354 25.06 -8.59 12.09
C SER A 354 25.59 -9.29 13.35
N LYS A 355 26.82 -8.93 13.74
CA LYS A 355 27.41 -9.21 15.04
C LYS A 355 27.21 -7.98 15.94
N GLY A 356 26.03 -7.79 16.53
CA GLY A 356 25.73 -6.65 17.38
C GLY A 356 24.96 -7.05 18.63
N LEU A 357 24.70 -6.08 19.51
CA LEU A 357 23.93 -6.26 20.75
C LEU A 357 22.50 -6.78 20.50
N HIS A 358 21.98 -6.57 19.31
CA HIS A 358 20.63 -6.93 18.87
C HIS A 358 20.59 -8.10 17.89
N SER A 359 21.68 -8.86 17.69
CA SER A 359 21.69 -9.97 16.72
C SER A 359 21.27 -11.29 17.38
N TYR A 360 20.45 -12.08 16.64
CA TYR A 360 20.08 -13.44 17.06
C TYR A 360 21.11 -14.51 16.65
N GLY A 361 22.27 -14.13 16.10
CA GLY A 361 23.42 -15.02 15.88
C GLY A 361 23.23 -16.19 14.90
N TRP A 362 22.27 -16.11 13.99
CA TRP A 362 21.90 -17.22 13.08
C TRP A 362 23.07 -17.73 12.22
N VAL A 363 23.88 -16.82 11.65
CA VAL A 363 25.03 -17.22 10.80
C VAL A 363 26.12 -17.92 11.61
N GLN A 364 26.28 -17.61 12.90
CA GLN A 364 27.26 -18.27 13.76
C GLN A 364 26.89 -19.71 14.11
N SER A 365 25.59 -20.03 14.22
CA SER A 365 25.14 -21.40 14.49
C SER A 365 25.37 -22.32 13.29
N ILE A 366 25.28 -21.81 12.07
CA ILE A 366 25.53 -22.58 10.84
C ILE A 366 27.01 -22.83 10.65
N THR A 367 27.90 -21.86 10.89
CA THR A 367 29.35 -21.99 10.71
C THR A 367 30.03 -22.85 11.78
N ASN A 368 29.42 -22.98 12.96
CA ASN A 368 29.93 -23.85 14.03
C ASN A 368 29.46 -25.31 13.87
N ASN A 369 28.52 -25.60 12.98
CA ASN A 369 27.99 -26.93 12.68
C ASN A 369 28.48 -27.50 11.32
N LEU A 370 29.34 -26.77 10.61
CA LEU A 370 30.09 -27.17 9.43
C LEU A 370 31.56 -27.38 9.80
#